data_21d2aa79e1e57db032a651507d548be1
#
_entry.id   21d2aa79e1e57db032a651507d548be1
#
_cell.length_a   1.000
_cell.length_b   1.000
_cell.length_c   1.000
_cell.angle_alpha   90.00
_cell.angle_beta   90.00
_cell.angle_gamma   90.00
#
_symmetry.space_group_name_H-M   'P 1'
#
loop_
_entity.id
_entity.type
_entity.pdbx_description
1 polymer ?
#
loop_
_entity_poly.entity_id
_entity_poly.type
_entity_poly.pdbx_seq_one_letter_code
_entity_poly.pdbx_strand_id
1 'polypeptide(L)' 'MPLVRVEIIKGKTGQYKKALLDGVHAALAGALGIEDWDRFQRLYELDEAQFERPEGKSDKFTIIEITMFPGRTLPS' A
#
# COMPACT_ATOMS: atom_id res chain seq x y z
N MET A 1 11.07 9.80 -2.95
CA MET A 1 10.79 8.35 -3.10
C MET A 1 10.05 7.85 -1.88
N PRO A 2 8.76 7.57 -1.96
CA PRO A 2 8.04 6.97 -0.85
C PRO A 2 8.25 5.47 -0.83
N LEU A 3 8.38 4.93 0.36
CA LEU A 3 8.45 3.49 0.57
C LEU A 3 7.11 3.04 1.14
N VAL A 4 6.44 2.14 0.44
CA VAL A 4 5.09 1.74 0.77
C VAL A 4 5.06 0.30 1.27
N ARG A 5 4.37 0.08 2.36
CA ARG A 5 4.04 -1.26 2.86
C ARG A 5 2.53 -1.40 2.89
N VAL A 6 2.05 -2.46 2.25
CA VAL A 6 0.63 -2.79 2.24
C VAL A 6 0.44 -4.12 2.96
N GLU A 7 -0.45 -4.14 3.95
CA GLU A 7 -0.72 -5.36 4.71
C GLU A 7 -2.17 -5.77 4.52
N ILE A 8 -2.39 -7.01 4.13
CA ILE A 8 -3.71 -7.56 3.88
C ILE A 8 -3.84 -8.94 4.51
N ILE A 9 -5.07 -9.41 4.61
CA ILE A 9 -5.36 -10.76 5.07
C ILE A 9 -5.21 -11.71 3.89
N LYS A 10 -4.61 -12.87 4.11
CA LYS A 10 -4.44 -13.90 3.08
C LYS A 10 -5.75 -14.30 2.43
N GLY A 11 -5.67 -14.82 1.23
CA GLY A 11 -6.82 -15.35 0.52
C GLY A 11 -7.25 -14.55 -0.69
N LYS A 12 -6.58 -13.44 -0.97
CA LYS A 12 -6.91 -12.63 -2.13
C LYS A 12 -6.22 -13.17 -3.38
N THR A 13 -6.83 -12.92 -4.54
CA THR A 13 -6.26 -13.35 -5.81
C THR A 13 -5.06 -12.50 -6.20
N GLY A 14 -4.25 -13.01 -7.14
CA GLY A 14 -3.16 -12.22 -7.69
C GLY A 14 -3.65 -10.96 -8.37
N GLN A 15 -4.81 -11.06 -9.04
CA GLN A 15 -5.44 -9.91 -9.69
C GLN A 15 -5.81 -8.83 -8.67
N TYR A 16 -6.37 -9.24 -7.55
CA TYR A 16 -6.72 -8.32 -6.48
C TYR A 16 -5.49 -7.59 -5.95
N LYS A 17 -4.42 -8.35 -5.71
CA LYS A 17 -3.17 -7.79 -5.17
C LYS A 17 -2.53 -6.80 -6.15
N LYS A 18 -2.53 -7.15 -7.44
CA LYS A 18 -1.99 -6.26 -8.45
C LYS A 18 -2.80 -4.97 -8.54
N ALA A 19 -4.12 -5.09 -8.55
CA ALA A 19 -4.99 -3.92 -8.62
C ALA A 19 -4.79 -3.01 -7.41
N LEU A 20 -4.61 -3.60 -6.23
CA LEU A 20 -4.38 -2.85 -5.01
C LEU A 20 -3.07 -2.04 -5.10
N LEU A 21 -1.99 -2.69 -5.50
CA LEU A 21 -0.70 -2.02 -5.61
C LEU A 21 -0.70 -0.96 -6.71
N ASP A 22 -1.36 -1.25 -7.84
CA ASP A 22 -1.49 -0.27 -8.91
C ASP A 22 -2.29 0.95 -8.46
N GLY A 23 -3.36 0.72 -7.70
CA GLY A 23 -4.18 1.81 -7.18
C GLY A 23 -3.44 2.68 -6.18
N VAL A 24 -2.66 2.07 -5.30
CA VAL A 24 -1.84 2.82 -4.34
C VAL A 24 -0.83 3.68 -5.07
N HIS A 25 -0.15 3.11 -6.06
CA HIS A 25 0.84 3.88 -6.82
C HIS A 25 0.19 5.04 -7.58
N ALA A 26 -0.96 4.80 -8.20
CA ALA A 26 -1.67 5.85 -8.92
C ALA A 26 -2.07 7.00 -7.99
N ALA A 27 -2.52 6.68 -6.79
CA ALA A 27 -2.89 7.69 -5.82
C ALA A 27 -1.69 8.52 -5.38
N LEU A 28 -0.54 7.85 -5.15
CA LEU A 28 0.68 8.55 -4.77
C LEU A 28 1.22 9.41 -5.91
N ALA A 29 1.17 8.91 -7.13
CA ALA A 29 1.60 9.67 -8.29
C ALA A 29 0.76 10.93 -8.45
N GLY A 30 -0.56 10.81 -8.24
CA GLY A 30 -1.44 11.96 -8.32
C GLY A 30 -1.23 12.97 -7.20
N ALA A 31 -0.96 12.48 -5.98
CA ALA A 31 -0.82 13.36 -4.82
C ALA A 31 0.57 13.97 -4.69
N LEU A 32 1.61 13.22 -5.05
CA LEU A 32 2.99 13.64 -4.82
C LEU A 32 3.77 13.95 -6.09
N GLY A 33 3.19 13.65 -7.25
CA GLY A 33 3.87 13.89 -8.53
C GLY A 33 5.06 12.98 -8.77
N ILE A 34 5.08 11.80 -8.16
CA ILE A 34 6.20 10.88 -8.39
C ILE A 34 6.10 10.26 -9.78
N GLU A 35 7.25 9.84 -10.29
CA GLU A 35 7.33 9.22 -11.61
C GLU A 35 6.78 7.79 -11.58
N ASP A 36 6.33 7.29 -12.74
CA ASP A 36 5.82 5.94 -12.83
C ASP A 36 6.83 4.89 -12.40
N TRP A 37 8.12 5.12 -12.69
CA TRP A 37 9.17 4.18 -12.32
C TRP A 37 9.52 4.23 -10.83
N ASP A 38 9.15 5.30 -10.14
CA ASP A 38 9.47 5.49 -8.72
C ASP A 38 8.45 4.74 -7.88
N ARG A 39 8.49 3.44 -8.01
CA ARG A 39 7.52 2.53 -7.47
C ARG A 39 8.18 1.58 -6.50
N PHE A 40 8.09 1.87 -5.21
CA PHE A 40 8.73 1.08 -4.19
C PHE A 40 7.68 0.60 -3.21
N GLN A 41 7.07 -0.53 -3.53
CA GLN A 41 5.94 -1.07 -2.78
C GLN A 41 6.14 -2.52 -2.40
N ARG A 42 5.74 -2.88 -1.18
CA ARG A 42 5.79 -4.25 -0.71
C ARG A 42 4.43 -4.63 -0.15
N LEU A 43 4.01 -5.85 -0.45
CA LEU A 43 2.74 -6.34 0.04
C LEU A 43 2.99 -7.52 0.97
N TYR A 44 2.42 -7.44 2.15
CA TYR A 44 2.50 -8.48 3.17
C TYR A 44 1.13 -9.12 3.35
N GLU A 45 1.11 -10.44 3.32
CA GLU A 45 -0.12 -11.19 3.57
C GLU A 45 -0.01 -11.86 4.93
N LEU A 46 -1.02 -11.67 5.76
CA LEU A 46 -1.06 -12.21 7.11
C LEU A 46 -2.25 -13.16 7.26
N ASP A 47 -2.06 -14.21 8.06
CA ASP A 47 -3.17 -15.08 8.41
C ASP A 47 -4.21 -14.27 9.17
N GLU A 48 -5.47 -14.63 9.00
CA GLU A 48 -6.56 -13.94 9.68
C GLU A 48 -6.35 -13.92 11.20
N ALA A 49 -5.79 -14.98 11.74
CA ALA A 49 -5.53 -15.07 13.17
C ALA A 49 -4.46 -14.09 13.65
N GLN A 50 -3.65 -13.58 12.72
CA GLN A 50 -2.56 -12.66 13.04
C GLN A 50 -2.86 -11.22 12.64
N PHE A 51 -4.03 -10.99 12.10
CA PHE A 51 -4.43 -9.67 11.65
C PHE A 51 -5.70 -9.27 12.38
N GLU A 52 -5.53 -8.70 13.56
CA GLU A 52 -6.66 -8.22 14.32
C GLU A 52 -7.22 -6.95 13.68
N ARG A 53 -8.50 -6.92 13.51
CA ARG A 53 -9.19 -5.78 12.91
C ARG A 53 -10.39 -5.38 13.76
N PRO A 54 -10.82 -4.12 13.65
CA PRO A 54 -11.98 -3.68 14.43
C PRO A 54 -13.22 -4.51 14.10
N GLU A 55 -14.06 -4.69 15.09
CA GLU A 55 -15.31 -5.40 14.91
C GLU A 55 -16.13 -4.72 13.82
N GLY A 56 -16.76 -5.53 12.99
CA GLY A 56 -17.57 -5.02 11.88
C GLY A 56 -16.81 -4.76 10.59
N LYS A 57 -15.48 -4.91 10.61
CA LYS A 57 -14.69 -4.75 9.38
C LYS A 57 -14.55 -6.10 8.67
N SER A 58 -14.58 -6.05 7.35
CA SER A 58 -14.51 -7.27 6.53
C SER A 58 -13.08 -7.78 6.40
N ASP A 59 -12.93 -8.93 5.73
CA ASP A 59 -11.62 -9.49 5.43
C ASP A 59 -10.87 -8.70 4.36
N LYS A 60 -11.45 -7.63 3.85
CA LYS A 60 -10.78 -6.71 2.93
C LYS A 60 -10.08 -5.57 3.64
N PHE A 61 -10.12 -5.57 4.98
CA PHE A 61 -9.45 -4.54 5.76
C PHE A 61 -7.95 -4.52 5.40
N THR A 62 -7.43 -3.33 5.13
CA THR A 62 -6.08 -3.15 4.61
C THR A 62 -5.40 -2.03 5.38
N ILE A 63 -4.12 -2.24 5.70
CA ILE A 63 -3.31 -1.19 6.30
C ILE A 63 -2.25 -0.78 5.30
N ILE A 64 -2.14 0.51 5.05
CA ILE A 64 -1.14 1.06 4.14
C ILE A 64 -0.25 2.01 4.94
N GLU A 65 1.04 1.70 4.97
CA GLU A 65 2.03 2.54 5.63
C GLU A 65 2.94 3.15 4.58
N ILE A 66 3.17 4.44 4.69
CA ILE A 66 4.00 5.17 3.73
C ILE A 66 5.12 5.86 4.49
N THR A 67 6.36 5.55 4.11
CA THR A 67 7.54 6.16 4.70
C THR A 67 8.15 7.11 3.67
N MET A 68 8.35 8.35 4.06
CA MET A 68 9.00 9.35 3.23
C MET A 68 10.40 9.57 3.75
N PHE A 69 11.37 9.59 2.85
CA PHE A 69 12.75 9.81 3.25
C PHE A 69 13.03 11.30 3.45
N PRO A 70 13.87 11.63 4.46
CA PRO A 70 14.27 13.03 4.67
C PRO A 70 15.00 13.56 3.46
N GLY A 71 14.94 14.86 3.25
CA GLY A 71 15.62 15.50 2.15
C GLY A 71 14.86 15.52 0.85
N ARG A 72 13.67 14.88 0.82
CA ARG A 72 12.82 15.00 -0.36
C ARG A 72 12.41 16.45 -0.51
N THR A 73 12.77 17.01 -1.65
CA THR A 73 12.39 18.36 -1.97
C THR A 73 10.96 18.33 -2.46
N LEU A 74 10.14 19.02 -1.77
CA LEU A 74 8.79 19.19 -2.23
C LEU A 74 8.80 20.16 -3.36
N PRO A 75 7.84 19.94 -4.22
CA PRO A 75 7.99 20.60 -5.46
C PRO A 75 8.20 21.87 -5.02
N SER A 76 9.02 21.81 -5.39
CA SER A 76 9.38 22.88 -5.23
C SER A 76 8.93 23.18 -6.44
#